data_627e7cc9db98b058880d4de9c8ad1240
#
_entry.id   627e7cc9db98b058880d4de9c8ad1240
#
_cell.length_a   1.000
_cell.length_b   1.000
_cell.length_c   1.000
_cell.angle_alpha   90.00
_cell.angle_beta   90.00
_cell.angle_gamma   90.00
#
_symmetry.space_group_name_H-M   'P 1'
#
loop_
_entity.id
_entity.type
_entity.pdbx_description
1 polymer ?
#
loop_
_entity_poly.entity_id
_entity_poly.type
_entity_poly.pdbx_seq_one_letter_code
_entity_poly.pdbx_strand_id
1 'polypeptide(L)'
;KTLTILGKVKYLIEKKNIDPEKILLLSFTRKTVEELNERLRNLCLKKQATTFHKLGYDYIKHFQKKPPAVANENLLHQTIVQFLKNDILHHDSALKSFVQFMACYLNIPEENDAFDSLGEKLDIKNGIDFETLKSKYYANTSGSRRISKNKLDTFSGERVKSVEELMIANFLFLNGVNYEYEKPYPHGDHMYRPDFYLTDYDIWLEHFGIDKHGRAKWLSEFQEKQYIKNMHKKRVKHRLCRTKLLETYSWYNRDNILLDKLREMLEKSGVVFQPLSEQEIYHKIIKQDSSFGAEIISLITSFINLSKSRGLAADGLRKFMEDSGTDNQFLSARRQLFLDFALPIIEKYNAVLSARGEIDFNDMINQVANLVRQKGAAKAYDYIIIDEYQDISAARFKLITEIRQRSGARLVCVGDDWQSIYRFTGSDISLFSDFGKFVGEHEKLFIERTYRNSQQLINISAKFIQQNPQQLAKN
;
A
#
# COMPACT_ATOMS: atom_id res chain seq x y z
N LYS A 1 25.35 -15.51 -7.53
CA LYS A 1 25.49 -14.06 -7.35
C LYS A 1 26.72 -13.73 -6.49
N THR A 2 26.78 -14.17 -5.24
CA THR A 2 27.88 -13.82 -4.29
C THR A 2 29.27 -14.19 -4.81
N LEU A 3 29.45 -15.40 -5.38
CA LEU A 3 30.75 -15.80 -5.99
C LEU A 3 31.17 -14.88 -7.13
N THR A 4 30.23 -14.42 -7.95
CA THR A 4 30.51 -13.48 -9.05
C THR A 4 31.00 -12.14 -8.51
N ILE A 5 30.40 -11.63 -7.44
CA ILE A 5 30.84 -10.39 -6.77
C ILE A 5 32.24 -10.56 -6.21
N LEU A 6 32.48 -11.65 -5.46
CA LEU A 6 33.79 -11.93 -4.88
C LEU A 6 34.91 -12.06 -5.97
N GLY A 7 34.59 -12.81 -7.04
CA GLY A 7 35.47 -12.96 -8.19
C GLY A 7 35.76 -11.63 -8.89
N LYS A 8 34.72 -10.76 -9.02
CA LYS A 8 34.88 -9.42 -9.60
C LYS A 8 35.79 -8.53 -8.73
N VAL A 9 35.54 -8.50 -7.41
CA VAL A 9 36.34 -7.74 -6.45
C VAL A 9 37.82 -8.22 -6.49
N LYS A 10 38.01 -9.54 -6.43
CA LYS A 10 39.37 -10.14 -6.52
C LYS A 10 40.06 -9.76 -7.82
N TYR A 11 39.38 -9.88 -8.96
CA TYR A 11 39.94 -9.51 -10.26
C TYR A 11 40.34 -8.02 -10.33
N LEU A 12 39.49 -7.13 -9.79
CA LEU A 12 39.77 -5.69 -9.77
C LEU A 12 41.02 -5.38 -8.94
N ILE A 13 41.17 -6.00 -7.78
CA ILE A 13 42.30 -5.77 -6.87
C ILE A 13 43.58 -6.41 -7.45
N GLU A 14 43.56 -7.72 -7.79
CA GLU A 14 44.77 -8.47 -8.11
C GLU A 14 45.22 -8.33 -9.58
N LYS A 15 44.28 -8.18 -10.52
CA LYS A 15 44.58 -8.12 -11.95
C LYS A 15 44.55 -6.72 -12.54
N LYS A 16 43.68 -5.86 -12.00
CA LYS A 16 43.54 -4.47 -12.45
C LYS A 16 44.28 -3.48 -11.55
N ASN A 17 44.87 -3.95 -10.44
CA ASN A 17 45.60 -3.14 -9.46
C ASN A 17 44.77 -1.95 -8.93
N ILE A 18 43.45 -2.14 -8.81
CA ILE A 18 42.56 -1.12 -8.24
C ILE A 18 42.75 -1.13 -6.73
N ASP A 19 42.94 0.05 -6.14
CA ASP A 19 43.00 0.21 -4.71
C ASP A 19 41.68 -0.27 -4.08
N PRO A 20 41.71 -1.21 -3.11
CA PRO A 20 40.49 -1.67 -2.39
C PRO A 20 39.66 -0.54 -1.85
N GLU A 21 40.26 0.58 -1.46
CA GLU A 21 39.52 1.75 -0.94
C GLU A 21 38.71 2.48 -2.01
N LYS A 22 39.06 2.33 -3.29
CA LYS A 22 38.34 2.89 -4.43
C LYS A 22 37.21 2.01 -4.96
N ILE A 23 36.96 0.86 -4.30
CA ILE A 23 35.82 -0.02 -4.60
C ILE A 23 34.78 0.16 -3.50
N LEU A 24 33.57 0.65 -3.81
CA LEU A 24 32.43 0.67 -2.92
C LEU A 24 31.62 -0.62 -3.12
N LEU A 25 31.57 -1.47 -2.10
CA LEU A 25 30.79 -2.71 -2.13
C LEU A 25 29.58 -2.58 -1.17
N LEU A 26 28.38 -2.66 -1.72
CA LEU A 26 27.10 -2.45 -1.01
C LEU A 26 26.23 -3.68 -0.99
N SER A 27 25.58 -3.90 0.13
CA SER A 27 24.47 -4.84 0.25
C SER A 27 23.38 -4.28 1.16
N PHE A 28 22.19 -4.90 1.14
CA PHE A 28 20.99 -4.35 1.81
C PHE A 28 20.94 -4.67 3.29
N THR A 29 21.33 -5.88 3.70
CA THR A 29 21.19 -6.33 5.09
C THR A 29 22.54 -6.46 5.80
N ARG A 30 22.53 -6.26 7.11
CA ARG A 30 23.74 -6.49 7.94
C ARG A 30 24.25 -7.91 7.80
N LYS A 31 23.34 -8.90 7.81
CA LYS A 31 23.68 -10.32 7.68
C LYS A 31 24.43 -10.60 6.36
N THR A 32 23.91 -10.10 5.24
CA THR A 32 24.58 -10.28 3.93
C THR A 32 25.95 -9.60 3.88
N VAL A 33 26.07 -8.42 4.51
CA VAL A 33 27.35 -7.72 4.63
C VAL A 33 28.36 -8.52 5.46
N GLU A 34 27.92 -9.12 6.57
CA GLU A 34 28.76 -9.98 7.42
C GLU A 34 29.26 -11.21 6.65
N GLU A 35 28.38 -11.90 5.95
CA GLU A 35 28.70 -13.05 5.08
C GLU A 35 29.68 -12.67 3.95
N LEU A 36 29.47 -11.53 3.30
CA LEU A 36 30.40 -11.01 2.28
C LEU A 36 31.77 -10.71 2.89
N ASN A 37 31.81 -10.06 4.03
CA ASN A 37 33.05 -9.68 4.70
C ASN A 37 33.84 -10.91 5.19
N GLU A 38 33.16 -11.95 5.68
CA GLU A 38 33.80 -13.23 6.03
C GLU A 38 34.44 -13.86 4.81
N ARG A 39 33.73 -13.96 3.70
CA ARG A 39 34.24 -14.54 2.45
C ARG A 39 35.39 -13.73 1.84
N LEU A 40 35.34 -12.39 1.93
CA LEU A 40 36.44 -11.53 1.49
C LEU A 40 37.71 -11.76 2.34
N ARG A 41 37.55 -11.93 3.68
CA ARG A 41 38.66 -12.27 4.57
C ARG A 41 39.29 -13.63 4.22
N ASN A 42 38.43 -14.64 3.96
CA ASN A 42 38.90 -15.98 3.56
C ASN A 42 39.66 -15.97 2.23
N LEU A 43 39.43 -14.96 1.36
CA LEU A 43 40.17 -14.72 0.14
C LEU A 43 41.37 -13.79 0.35
N CYS A 44 41.73 -13.44 1.59
CA CYS A 44 42.79 -12.51 1.96
C CYS A 44 42.65 -11.11 1.33
N LEU A 45 41.43 -10.70 0.98
CA LEU A 45 41.14 -9.38 0.40
C LEU A 45 40.93 -8.34 1.49
N LYS A 46 41.69 -7.22 1.44
CA LYS A 46 41.57 -6.11 2.39
C LYS A 46 40.35 -5.21 2.14
N LYS A 47 39.29 -5.75 1.54
CA LYS A 47 38.06 -5.00 1.23
C LYS A 47 36.94 -5.39 2.18
N GLN A 48 36.08 -4.40 2.52
CA GLN A 48 34.88 -4.62 3.29
C GLN A 48 33.65 -4.13 2.54
N ALA A 49 32.59 -4.93 2.61
CA ALA A 49 31.25 -4.51 2.21
C ALA A 49 30.62 -3.66 3.30
N THR A 50 29.66 -2.82 2.94
CA THR A 50 28.90 -1.99 3.85
C THR A 50 27.42 -1.96 3.47
N THR A 51 26.56 -1.52 4.40
CA THR A 51 25.14 -1.26 4.09
C THR A 51 24.94 0.16 3.61
N PHE A 52 23.82 0.40 2.89
CA PHE A 52 23.43 1.76 2.50
C PHE A 52 23.29 2.71 3.70
N HIS A 53 22.72 2.24 4.81
CA HIS A 53 22.56 3.06 6.01
C HIS A 53 23.89 3.41 6.68
N LYS A 54 24.81 2.45 6.76
CA LYS A 54 26.15 2.72 7.31
C LYS A 54 26.91 3.71 6.41
N LEU A 55 26.87 3.50 5.09
CA LEU A 55 27.43 4.46 4.13
C LEU A 55 26.83 5.85 4.33
N GLY A 56 25.50 5.93 4.44
CA GLY A 56 24.80 7.19 4.67
C GLY A 56 25.24 7.87 5.95
N TYR A 57 25.31 7.16 7.04
CA TYR A 57 25.75 7.72 8.32
C TYR A 57 27.21 8.19 8.29
N ASP A 58 28.11 7.42 7.66
CA ASP A 58 29.53 7.78 7.51
C ASP A 58 29.69 9.06 6.67
N TYR A 59 28.88 9.25 5.63
CA TYR A 59 28.85 10.47 4.82
C TYR A 59 28.32 11.69 5.62
N ILE A 60 27.24 11.52 6.40
CA ILE A 60 26.75 12.61 7.27
C ILE A 60 27.85 13.03 8.24
N LYS A 61 28.50 12.05 8.88
CA LYS A 61 29.59 12.30 9.81
C LYS A 61 30.78 13.02 9.18
N HIS A 62 31.04 12.73 7.89
CA HIS A 62 32.09 13.43 7.15
C HIS A 62 31.75 14.90 6.86
N PHE A 63 30.50 15.19 6.49
CA PHE A 63 30.09 16.53 6.09
C PHE A 63 29.59 17.43 7.24
N GLN A 64 29.24 16.85 8.35
CA GLN A 64 28.67 17.56 9.50
C GLN A 64 29.51 17.36 10.76
N LYS A 65 29.83 18.44 11.45
CA LYS A 65 30.61 18.39 12.70
C LYS A 65 29.86 17.63 13.81
N LYS A 66 28.53 17.72 13.84
CA LYS A 66 27.66 17.03 14.78
C LYS A 66 26.59 16.25 13.99
N PRO A 67 26.83 14.98 13.72
CA PRO A 67 25.82 14.15 13.03
C PRO A 67 24.58 13.96 13.90
N PRO A 68 23.37 13.90 13.31
CA PRO A 68 22.14 13.60 14.04
C PRO A 68 22.18 12.19 14.62
N ALA A 69 21.49 11.98 15.73
CA ALA A 69 21.26 10.64 16.25
C ALA A 69 20.26 9.89 15.38
N VAL A 70 20.33 8.55 15.34
CA VAL A 70 19.35 7.74 14.61
C VAL A 70 18.12 7.57 15.50
N ALA A 71 16.96 7.91 14.97
CA ALA A 71 15.69 7.78 15.66
C ALA A 71 15.36 6.33 15.99
N ASN A 72 14.63 6.14 17.11
CA ASN A 72 14.10 4.84 17.49
C ASN A 72 13.05 4.38 16.44
N GLU A 73 13.08 3.08 16.09
CA GLU A 73 12.15 2.49 15.10
C GLU A 73 10.68 2.66 15.47
N ASN A 74 10.36 2.76 16.76
CA ASN A 74 9.00 2.97 17.25
C ASN A 74 8.54 4.43 17.23
N LEU A 75 9.44 5.40 16.97
CA LEU A 75 9.11 6.82 17.05
C LEU A 75 7.99 7.23 16.09
N LEU A 76 8.02 6.72 14.86
CA LEU A 76 6.96 6.96 13.87
C LEU A 76 5.61 6.46 14.38
N HIS A 77 5.56 5.22 14.85
CA HIS A 77 4.34 4.63 15.42
C HIS A 77 3.81 5.45 16.61
N GLN A 78 4.67 5.84 17.54
CA GLN A 78 4.30 6.67 18.69
C GLN A 78 3.75 8.04 18.25
N THR A 79 4.38 8.66 17.25
CA THR A 79 3.93 9.97 16.73
C THR A 79 2.56 9.85 16.06
N ILE A 80 2.31 8.81 15.27
CA ILE A 80 1.00 8.56 14.65
C ILE A 80 -0.06 8.37 15.73
N VAL A 81 0.20 7.52 16.73
CA VAL A 81 -0.73 7.27 17.84
C VAL A 81 -1.01 8.56 18.63
N GLN A 82 0.00 9.35 18.92
CA GLN A 82 -0.15 10.62 19.63
C GLN A 82 -0.98 11.62 18.82
N PHE A 83 -0.68 11.76 17.52
CA PHE A 83 -1.43 12.63 16.63
C PHE A 83 -2.92 12.23 16.57
N LEU A 84 -3.19 10.96 16.32
CA LEU A 84 -4.55 10.46 16.27
C LEU A 84 -5.28 10.54 17.62
N LYS A 85 -4.61 10.47 18.76
CA LYS A 85 -5.26 10.55 20.07
C LYS A 85 -5.56 11.98 20.52
N ASN A 86 -4.68 12.92 20.20
CA ASN A 86 -4.71 14.26 20.78
C ASN A 86 -4.75 15.37 19.72
N ASP A 87 -3.81 15.36 18.77
CA ASP A 87 -3.57 16.51 17.90
C ASP A 87 -4.67 16.68 16.83
N ILE A 88 -5.21 15.57 16.32
CA ILE A 88 -6.23 15.58 15.26
C ILE A 88 -7.49 16.36 15.66
N LEU A 89 -7.84 16.36 16.96
CA LEU A 89 -8.99 17.10 17.49
C LEU A 89 -8.87 18.62 17.35
N HIS A 90 -7.64 19.11 17.11
CA HIS A 90 -7.34 20.51 16.88
C HIS A 90 -7.15 20.88 15.39
N HIS A 91 -7.40 19.91 14.49
CA HIS A 91 -7.27 20.04 13.05
C HIS A 91 -8.60 19.69 12.34
N ASP A 92 -9.55 20.64 12.32
CA ASP A 92 -10.92 20.39 11.84
C ASP A 92 -10.99 19.72 10.46
N SER A 93 -10.19 20.17 9.49
CA SER A 93 -10.17 19.58 8.15
C SER A 93 -9.63 18.15 8.15
N ALA A 94 -8.57 17.87 8.91
CA ALA A 94 -7.99 16.54 9.02
C ALA A 94 -8.92 15.60 9.78
N LEU A 95 -9.60 16.06 10.83
CA LEU A 95 -10.59 15.30 11.59
C LEU A 95 -11.78 14.93 10.72
N LYS A 96 -12.33 15.87 9.96
CA LYS A 96 -13.43 15.64 9.03
C LYS A 96 -13.05 14.61 7.97
N SER A 97 -11.89 14.80 7.33
CA SER A 97 -11.39 13.86 6.30
C SER A 97 -11.09 12.49 6.88
N PHE A 98 -10.57 12.40 8.10
CA PHE A 98 -10.34 11.14 8.80
C PHE A 98 -11.65 10.40 9.07
N VAL A 99 -12.65 11.08 9.64
CA VAL A 99 -13.97 10.48 9.93
C VAL A 99 -14.62 9.97 8.64
N GLN A 100 -14.62 10.77 7.58
CA GLN A 100 -15.18 10.39 6.29
C GLN A 100 -14.41 9.23 5.65
N PHE A 101 -13.08 9.23 5.74
CA PHE A 101 -12.24 8.14 5.25
C PHE A 101 -12.56 6.83 5.99
N MET A 102 -12.63 6.86 7.31
CA MET A 102 -12.93 5.69 8.14
C MET A 102 -14.33 5.16 7.88
N ALA A 103 -15.31 6.05 7.70
CA ALA A 103 -16.70 5.69 7.48
C ALA A 103 -16.95 5.02 6.12
N CYS A 104 -16.34 5.55 5.06
CA CYS A 104 -16.77 5.24 3.70
C CYS A 104 -15.64 4.81 2.75
N TYR A 105 -14.37 5.10 3.08
CA TYR A 105 -13.26 4.95 2.15
C TYR A 105 -12.12 4.05 2.66
N LEU A 106 -12.20 3.54 3.88
CA LEU A 106 -11.20 2.60 4.41
C LEU A 106 -11.15 1.33 3.57
N ASN A 107 -12.32 0.76 3.29
CA ASN A 107 -12.48 -0.42 2.45
C ASN A 107 -12.70 -0.01 0.99
N ILE A 108 -12.11 -0.77 0.06
CA ILE A 108 -12.28 -0.55 -1.38
C ILE A 108 -13.32 -1.56 -1.88
N PRO A 109 -14.41 -1.10 -2.52
CA PRO A 109 -15.40 -1.99 -3.12
C PRO A 109 -14.76 -2.91 -4.16
N GLU A 110 -15.27 -4.14 -4.29
CA GLU A 110 -14.88 -5.01 -5.39
C GLU A 110 -15.36 -4.39 -6.71
N GLU A 111 -14.46 -4.18 -7.66
CA GLU A 111 -14.80 -3.76 -9.03
C GLU A 111 -15.44 -4.93 -9.78
N ASN A 112 -16.71 -5.17 -9.49
CA ASN A 112 -17.46 -6.24 -10.16
C ASN A 112 -17.69 -5.97 -11.66
N ASP A 113 -17.53 -4.72 -12.09
CA ASP A 113 -17.71 -4.30 -13.49
C ASP A 113 -16.41 -4.35 -14.31
N ALA A 114 -15.26 -4.66 -13.69
CA ALA A 114 -13.96 -4.73 -14.36
C ALA A 114 -13.80 -5.99 -15.22
N PHE A 115 -14.75 -6.93 -15.14
CA PHE A 115 -14.72 -8.21 -15.85
C PHE A 115 -15.90 -8.31 -16.82
N ASP A 116 -15.65 -8.84 -18.02
CA ASP A 116 -16.72 -9.04 -19.02
C ASP A 116 -17.59 -10.26 -18.70
N SER A 117 -17.11 -11.18 -17.86
CA SER A 117 -17.85 -12.38 -17.43
C SER A 117 -17.39 -12.90 -16.08
N LEU A 118 -18.26 -13.71 -15.43
CA LEU A 118 -17.89 -14.45 -14.22
C LEU A 118 -16.73 -15.42 -14.47
N GLY A 119 -16.63 -15.99 -15.68
CA GLY A 119 -15.53 -16.86 -16.08
C GLY A 119 -14.19 -16.14 -16.03
N GLU A 120 -14.11 -14.97 -16.61
CA GLU A 120 -12.91 -14.11 -16.57
C GLU A 120 -12.53 -13.71 -15.14
N LYS A 121 -13.51 -13.29 -14.32
CA LYS A 121 -13.31 -13.01 -12.89
C LYS A 121 -12.75 -14.23 -12.15
N LEU A 122 -13.26 -15.41 -12.39
CA LEU A 122 -12.83 -16.65 -11.76
C LEU A 122 -11.44 -17.09 -12.28
N ASP A 123 -11.16 -16.92 -13.56
CA ASP A 123 -9.86 -17.26 -14.15
C ASP A 123 -8.75 -16.36 -13.59
N ILE A 124 -9.00 -15.07 -13.48
CA ILE A 124 -8.07 -14.13 -12.84
C ILE A 124 -7.93 -14.43 -11.34
N LYS A 125 -9.03 -14.69 -10.63
CA LYS A 125 -9.03 -15.02 -9.20
C LYS A 125 -8.40 -16.38 -8.91
N ASN A 126 -8.60 -17.38 -9.77
CA ASN A 126 -8.01 -18.72 -9.65
C ASN A 126 -6.56 -18.77 -10.13
N GLY A 127 -6.20 -17.94 -11.12
CA GLY A 127 -4.81 -17.82 -11.60
C GLY A 127 -3.89 -17.14 -10.57
N ILE A 128 -4.48 -16.33 -9.68
CA ILE A 128 -3.76 -15.64 -8.59
C ILE A 128 -4.46 -15.99 -7.28
N ASP A 129 -4.24 -17.19 -6.74
CA ASP A 129 -4.73 -17.54 -5.40
C ASP A 129 -3.91 -16.83 -4.31
N PHE A 130 -3.98 -15.47 -4.33
CA PHE A 130 -3.34 -14.62 -3.33
C PHE A 130 -3.89 -14.87 -1.92
N GLU A 131 -5.14 -15.28 -1.76
CA GLU A 131 -5.72 -15.56 -0.45
C GLU A 131 -5.15 -16.85 0.14
N THR A 132 -4.98 -17.89 -0.66
CA THR A 132 -4.31 -19.12 -0.21
C THR A 132 -2.82 -18.91 0.01
N LEU A 133 -2.13 -18.12 -0.82
CA LEU A 133 -0.74 -17.72 -0.60
C LEU A 133 -0.59 -16.86 0.65
N LYS A 134 -1.45 -15.88 0.83
CA LYS A 134 -1.48 -15.00 1.99
C LYS A 134 -1.80 -15.76 3.27
N SER A 135 -2.79 -16.65 3.27
CA SER A 135 -3.13 -17.49 4.42
C SER A 135 -2.00 -18.47 4.79
N LYS A 136 -1.33 -19.08 3.81
CA LYS A 136 -0.16 -19.95 4.01
C LYS A 136 1.05 -19.18 4.50
N TYR A 137 1.31 -17.97 4.00
CA TYR A 137 2.38 -17.12 4.47
C TYR A 137 2.20 -16.72 5.93
N TYR A 138 0.99 -16.35 6.33
CA TYR A 138 0.70 -15.97 7.71
C TYR A 138 0.60 -17.16 8.67
N ALA A 139 0.21 -18.33 8.21
CA ALA A 139 0.25 -19.56 9.02
C ALA A 139 1.69 -19.99 9.35
N ASN A 140 2.66 -19.64 8.49
CA ASN A 140 4.07 -20.00 8.68
C ASN A 140 4.89 -18.92 9.42
N THR A 141 4.39 -17.68 9.57
CA THR A 141 5.18 -16.56 10.10
C THR A 141 4.79 -16.08 11.48
N SER A 142 3.67 -16.50 12.04
CA SER A 142 3.34 -16.19 13.44
C SER A 142 2.16 -17.02 13.92
N GLY A 143 2.30 -17.53 15.14
CA GLY A 143 1.19 -18.11 15.87
C GLY A 143 -0.02 -17.17 15.90
N SER A 144 -1.14 -17.68 15.41
CA SER A 144 -2.49 -17.25 15.75
C SER A 144 -2.85 -15.78 15.54
N ARG A 145 -2.88 -15.30 14.31
CA ARG A 145 -3.92 -14.35 13.94
C ARG A 145 -4.53 -14.80 12.61
N ARG A 146 -5.70 -15.45 12.68
CA ARG A 146 -6.60 -15.58 11.54
C ARG A 146 -6.82 -14.17 11.00
N ILE A 147 -6.35 -13.89 9.78
CA ILE A 147 -6.84 -12.75 9.04
C ILE A 147 -8.30 -13.07 8.80
N SER A 148 -9.15 -12.43 9.59
CA SER A 148 -10.58 -12.39 9.37
C SER A 148 -10.78 -11.91 7.94
N LYS A 149 -11.59 -12.60 7.13
CA LYS A 149 -12.27 -12.01 5.98
C LYS A 149 -12.67 -10.60 6.41
N ASN A 150 -12.39 -9.57 5.61
CA ASN A 150 -12.64 -8.17 5.95
C ASN A 150 -13.98 -8.10 6.69
N LYS A 151 -13.92 -7.88 8.00
CA LYS A 151 -15.12 -7.73 8.80
C LYS A 151 -15.66 -6.36 8.44
N LEU A 152 -16.74 -6.34 7.67
CA LEU A 152 -17.46 -5.11 7.34
C LEU A 152 -18.38 -4.78 8.53
N ASP A 153 -17.77 -4.35 9.65
CA ASP A 153 -18.51 -3.94 10.83
C ASP A 153 -18.81 -2.43 10.72
N THR A 154 -20.07 -2.05 10.90
CA THR A 154 -20.54 -0.65 10.82
C THR A 154 -20.19 0.12 12.10
N PHE A 155 -20.34 1.44 12.08
CA PHE A 155 -20.19 2.25 13.30
C PHE A 155 -21.28 1.99 14.36
N SER A 156 -22.40 1.40 13.98
CA SER A 156 -23.44 0.93 14.89
C SER A 156 -23.16 -0.47 15.44
N GLY A 157 -22.18 -1.19 14.89
CA GLY A 157 -21.73 -2.51 15.34
C GLY A 157 -22.35 -3.69 14.59
N GLU A 158 -23.19 -3.46 13.56
CA GLU A 158 -23.69 -4.53 12.71
C GLU A 158 -22.65 -4.97 11.70
N ARG A 159 -22.75 -6.21 11.25
CA ARG A 159 -21.97 -6.76 10.16
C ARG A 159 -22.78 -6.77 8.87
N VAL A 160 -22.28 -6.06 7.86
CA VAL A 160 -22.91 -5.98 6.54
C VAL A 160 -22.20 -6.87 5.52
N LYS A 161 -22.82 -7.06 4.35
CA LYS A 161 -22.38 -8.02 3.31
C LYS A 161 -21.50 -7.39 2.24
N SER A 162 -21.61 -6.09 2.02
CA SER A 162 -20.84 -5.37 1.00
C SER A 162 -20.26 -4.06 1.53
N VAL A 163 -19.23 -3.53 0.83
CA VAL A 163 -18.65 -2.23 1.18
C VAL A 163 -19.65 -1.11 0.95
N GLU A 164 -20.50 -1.23 -0.07
CA GLU A 164 -21.54 -0.25 -0.35
C GLU A 164 -22.60 -0.22 0.76
N GLU A 165 -23.00 -1.39 1.26
CA GLU A 165 -23.89 -1.45 2.45
C GLU A 165 -23.22 -0.83 3.68
N LEU A 166 -21.89 -1.04 3.88
CA LEU A 166 -21.14 -0.37 4.95
C LEU A 166 -21.20 1.15 4.80
N MET A 167 -21.01 1.67 3.59
CA MET A 167 -21.06 3.11 3.33
C MET A 167 -22.45 3.68 3.60
N ILE A 168 -23.51 2.98 3.19
CA ILE A 168 -24.89 3.36 3.45
C ILE A 168 -25.19 3.36 4.94
N ALA A 169 -24.86 2.29 5.66
CA ALA A 169 -25.06 2.17 7.10
C ALA A 169 -24.37 3.28 7.87
N ASN A 170 -23.07 3.51 7.57
CA ASN A 170 -22.31 4.57 8.21
C ASN A 170 -22.85 5.96 7.86
N PHE A 171 -23.29 6.18 6.61
CA PHE A 171 -23.93 7.44 6.21
C PHE A 171 -25.21 7.72 7.03
N LEU A 172 -26.08 6.72 7.18
CA LEU A 172 -27.30 6.85 7.98
C LEU A 172 -26.95 7.18 9.44
N PHE A 173 -26.02 6.44 10.02
CA PHE A 173 -25.54 6.66 11.39
C PHE A 173 -24.96 8.06 11.60
N LEU A 174 -24.07 8.52 10.70
CA LEU A 174 -23.42 9.84 10.78
C LEU A 174 -24.41 11.00 10.66
N ASN A 175 -25.54 10.78 9.99
CA ASN A 175 -26.58 11.77 9.79
C ASN A 175 -27.75 11.62 10.79
N GLY A 176 -27.60 10.80 11.83
CA GLY A 176 -28.60 10.62 12.89
C GLY A 176 -29.89 9.96 12.41
N VAL A 177 -29.84 9.13 11.36
CA VAL A 177 -30.99 8.40 10.83
C VAL A 177 -30.99 7.00 11.43
N ASN A 178 -32.05 6.69 12.21
CA ASN A 178 -32.20 5.38 12.82
C ASN A 178 -32.61 4.33 11.78
N TYR A 179 -31.93 3.18 11.81
CA TYR A 179 -32.21 2.07 10.90
C TYR A 179 -32.09 0.71 11.58
N GLU A 180 -32.72 -0.30 11.00
CA GLU A 180 -32.49 -1.72 11.28
C GLU A 180 -31.97 -2.41 10.03
N TYR A 181 -30.82 -3.10 10.15
CA TYR A 181 -30.21 -3.87 9.06
C TYR A 181 -30.90 -5.23 8.92
N GLU A 182 -31.25 -5.64 7.69
CA GLU A 182 -31.89 -6.90 7.35
C GLU A 182 -33.15 -7.22 8.23
N LYS A 183 -33.97 -6.22 8.55
CA LYS A 183 -35.23 -6.44 9.23
C LYS A 183 -36.14 -7.33 8.41
N PRO A 184 -36.77 -8.38 9.01
CA PRO A 184 -37.74 -9.18 8.30
C PRO A 184 -38.91 -8.33 7.78
N TYR A 185 -39.22 -8.45 6.48
CA TYR A 185 -40.30 -7.72 5.87
C TYR A 185 -41.66 -8.27 6.39
N PRO A 186 -42.55 -7.40 6.92
CA PRO A 186 -43.73 -7.87 7.65
C PRO A 186 -44.84 -8.45 6.76
N HIS A 187 -44.81 -8.21 5.45
CA HIS A 187 -45.85 -8.60 4.53
C HIS A 187 -45.43 -9.78 3.64
N GLY A 188 -46.07 -10.93 3.78
CA GLY A 188 -45.87 -12.11 2.95
C GLY A 188 -44.79 -13.04 3.49
N ASP A 189 -43.90 -13.52 2.62
CA ASP A 189 -42.86 -14.49 2.96
C ASP A 189 -41.84 -13.89 3.95
N HIS A 190 -41.75 -14.41 5.16
CA HIS A 190 -40.77 -13.97 6.19
C HIS A 190 -39.30 -14.16 5.82
N MET A 191 -39.03 -14.82 4.72
CA MET A 191 -37.66 -15.01 4.20
C MET A 191 -37.07 -13.74 3.55
N TYR A 192 -37.91 -12.76 3.18
CA TYR A 192 -37.48 -11.51 2.58
C TYR A 192 -37.02 -10.51 3.65
N ARG A 193 -35.78 -10.08 3.53
CA ARG A 193 -35.17 -9.08 4.39
C ARG A 193 -34.49 -8.02 3.49
N PRO A 194 -35.11 -6.84 3.37
CA PRO A 194 -34.44 -5.69 2.73
C PRO A 194 -33.18 -5.30 3.47
N ASP A 195 -32.25 -4.66 2.77
CA ASP A 195 -30.94 -4.32 3.36
C ASP A 195 -31.11 -3.37 4.56
N PHE A 196 -31.96 -2.34 4.46
CA PHE A 196 -32.21 -1.40 5.55
C PHE A 196 -33.67 -1.05 5.68
N TYR A 197 -34.12 -0.82 6.93
CA TYR A 197 -35.39 -0.25 7.28
C TYR A 197 -35.17 0.98 8.14
N LEU A 198 -35.64 2.16 7.68
CA LEU A 198 -35.55 3.42 8.40
C LEU A 198 -36.75 3.53 9.37
N THR A 199 -36.48 3.33 10.65
CA THR A 199 -37.52 3.11 11.68
C THR A 199 -38.42 4.32 11.86
N ASP A 200 -37.89 5.53 11.78
CA ASP A 200 -38.64 6.77 12.07
C ASP A 200 -39.48 7.26 10.89
N TYR A 201 -39.25 6.69 9.69
CA TYR A 201 -39.84 7.16 8.44
C TYR A 201 -40.63 6.10 7.69
N ASP A 202 -40.65 4.85 8.17
CA ASP A 202 -41.27 3.69 7.48
C ASP A 202 -40.79 3.55 6.03
N ILE A 203 -39.49 3.69 5.82
CA ILE A 203 -38.85 3.59 4.52
C ILE A 203 -37.96 2.34 4.48
N TRP A 204 -38.14 1.53 3.44
CA TRP A 204 -37.29 0.41 3.11
C TRP A 204 -36.24 0.84 2.07
N LEU A 205 -35.01 0.34 2.19
CA LEU A 205 -33.94 0.65 1.27
C LEU A 205 -33.23 -0.65 0.87
N GLU A 206 -33.01 -0.79 -0.42
CA GLU A 206 -32.27 -1.89 -1.05
C GLU A 206 -31.08 -1.37 -1.84
N HIS A 207 -29.96 -2.08 -1.74
CA HIS A 207 -28.78 -1.83 -2.56
C HIS A 207 -28.61 -2.94 -3.58
N PHE A 208 -28.59 -2.60 -4.88
CA PHE A 208 -28.49 -3.57 -5.94
C PHE A 208 -27.13 -3.52 -6.65
N GLY A 209 -26.47 -4.68 -6.74
CA GLY A 209 -25.19 -4.86 -7.41
C GLY A 209 -25.31 -4.89 -8.95
N ILE A 210 -25.78 -3.81 -9.57
CA ILE A 210 -25.92 -3.69 -11.02
C ILE A 210 -25.14 -2.50 -11.59
N ASP A 211 -24.78 -2.62 -12.88
CA ASP A 211 -24.15 -1.55 -13.66
C ASP A 211 -25.20 -0.54 -14.20
N LYS A 212 -24.72 0.50 -14.91
CA LYS A 212 -25.58 1.54 -15.55
C LYS A 212 -26.59 0.98 -16.54
N HIS A 213 -26.34 -0.20 -17.08
CA HIS A 213 -27.20 -0.88 -18.04
C HIS A 213 -28.15 -1.87 -17.39
N GLY A 214 -28.16 -1.92 -16.04
CA GLY A 214 -28.98 -2.83 -15.28
C GLY A 214 -28.49 -4.29 -15.29
N ARG A 215 -27.20 -4.52 -15.61
CA ARG A 215 -26.57 -5.84 -15.69
C ARG A 215 -25.79 -6.15 -14.42
N ALA A 216 -25.79 -7.43 -14.04
CA ALA A 216 -24.99 -7.97 -12.94
C ALA A 216 -23.89 -8.87 -13.50
N LYS A 217 -22.92 -8.31 -14.22
CA LYS A 217 -21.86 -9.02 -14.94
C LYS A 217 -20.97 -9.90 -14.05
N TRP A 218 -20.96 -9.68 -12.75
CA TRP A 218 -20.26 -10.48 -11.75
C TRP A 218 -20.92 -11.85 -11.48
N LEU A 219 -22.10 -12.10 -12.09
CA LEU A 219 -22.84 -13.36 -12.04
C LEU A 219 -22.80 -14.09 -13.38
N SER A 220 -22.99 -15.43 -13.36
CA SER A 220 -23.25 -16.15 -14.60
C SER A 220 -24.58 -15.71 -15.23
N GLU A 221 -24.76 -15.90 -16.52
CA GLU A 221 -26.01 -15.48 -17.22
C GLU A 221 -27.28 -16.02 -16.55
N PHE A 222 -27.24 -17.27 -16.07
CA PHE A 222 -28.37 -17.86 -15.38
C PHE A 222 -28.63 -17.16 -14.04
N GLN A 223 -27.59 -16.91 -13.25
CA GLN A 223 -27.68 -16.23 -11.97
C GLN A 223 -28.09 -14.78 -12.15
N GLU A 224 -27.58 -14.09 -13.18
CA GLU A 224 -27.98 -12.72 -13.53
C GLU A 224 -29.47 -12.63 -13.82
N LYS A 225 -30.00 -13.51 -14.65
CA LYS A 225 -31.44 -13.55 -14.96
C LYS A 225 -32.27 -13.76 -13.69
N GLN A 226 -31.84 -14.64 -12.79
CA GLN A 226 -32.52 -14.85 -11.51
C GLN A 226 -32.44 -13.62 -10.60
N TYR A 227 -31.27 -12.98 -10.55
CA TYR A 227 -31.05 -11.77 -9.76
C TYR A 227 -31.96 -10.63 -10.21
N ILE A 228 -32.00 -10.33 -11.50
CA ILE A 228 -32.87 -9.29 -12.07
C ILE A 228 -34.35 -9.63 -11.84
N LYS A 229 -34.75 -10.92 -12.02
CA LYS A 229 -36.11 -11.36 -11.70
C LYS A 229 -36.47 -11.14 -10.24
N ASN A 230 -35.54 -11.39 -9.32
CA ASN A 230 -35.76 -11.15 -7.89
C ASN A 230 -35.86 -9.66 -7.55
N MET A 231 -35.07 -8.81 -8.19
CA MET A 231 -35.22 -7.34 -8.08
C MET A 231 -36.65 -6.90 -8.44
N HIS A 232 -37.16 -7.36 -9.60
CA HIS A 232 -38.53 -7.04 -10.02
C HIS A 232 -39.57 -7.55 -9.02
N LYS A 233 -39.39 -8.76 -8.48
CA LYS A 233 -40.29 -9.31 -7.46
C LYS A 233 -40.32 -8.45 -6.20
N LYS A 234 -39.16 -7.98 -5.72
CA LYS A 234 -39.03 -7.09 -4.58
C LYS A 234 -39.84 -5.79 -4.80
N ARG A 235 -39.62 -5.14 -5.97
CA ARG A 235 -40.36 -3.91 -6.36
C ARG A 235 -41.86 -4.11 -6.41
N VAL A 236 -42.33 -5.20 -7.02
CA VAL A 236 -43.77 -5.53 -7.10
C VAL A 236 -44.34 -5.75 -5.71
N LYS A 237 -43.60 -6.46 -4.81
CA LYS A 237 -44.02 -6.73 -3.45
C LYS A 237 -44.26 -5.43 -2.66
N HIS A 238 -43.29 -4.50 -2.67
CA HIS A 238 -43.42 -3.20 -2.03
C HIS A 238 -44.60 -2.37 -2.59
N ARG A 239 -44.76 -2.41 -3.94
CA ARG A 239 -45.90 -1.72 -4.59
C ARG A 239 -47.26 -2.29 -4.15
N LEU A 240 -47.39 -3.61 -4.12
CA LEU A 240 -48.65 -4.27 -3.69
C LEU A 240 -48.96 -3.99 -2.22
N CYS A 241 -47.93 -3.99 -1.36
CA CYS A 241 -48.10 -3.70 0.07
C CYS A 241 -48.14 -2.20 0.39
N ARG A 242 -48.02 -1.33 -0.61
CA ARG A 242 -47.97 0.14 -0.49
C ARG A 242 -46.92 0.64 0.49
N THR A 243 -45.78 -0.07 0.58
CA THR A 243 -44.64 0.36 1.36
C THR A 243 -43.65 1.13 0.50
N LYS A 244 -42.97 2.12 1.11
CA LYS A 244 -42.02 2.96 0.42
C LYS A 244 -40.67 2.25 0.31
N LEU A 245 -40.23 2.01 -0.94
CA LEU A 245 -38.93 1.42 -1.23
C LEU A 245 -38.03 2.47 -1.92
N LEU A 246 -36.82 2.67 -1.39
CA LEU A 246 -35.72 3.37 -2.03
C LEU A 246 -34.68 2.37 -2.55
N GLU A 247 -34.02 2.72 -3.63
CA GLU A 247 -33.06 1.82 -4.27
C GLU A 247 -31.77 2.57 -4.57
N THR A 248 -30.63 1.94 -4.25
CA THR A 248 -29.30 2.37 -4.62
C THR A 248 -28.62 1.29 -5.47
N TYR A 249 -27.58 1.67 -6.22
CA TYR A 249 -26.94 0.79 -7.19
C TYR A 249 -25.43 0.86 -7.08
N SER A 250 -24.73 -0.26 -7.29
CA SER A 250 -23.26 -0.32 -7.20
C SER A 250 -22.55 0.65 -8.15
N TRP A 251 -23.11 0.92 -9.33
CA TRP A 251 -22.51 1.89 -10.24
C TRP A 251 -22.47 3.32 -9.68
N TYR A 252 -23.37 3.68 -8.73
CA TYR A 252 -23.29 4.96 -8.03
C TYR A 252 -21.96 5.12 -7.29
N ASN A 253 -21.45 4.03 -6.73
CA ASN A 253 -20.19 4.06 -6.00
C ASN A 253 -18.98 4.23 -6.92
N ARG A 254 -18.99 3.59 -8.10
CA ARG A 254 -17.94 3.77 -9.12
C ARG A 254 -17.79 5.22 -9.56
N ASP A 255 -18.91 5.90 -9.72
CA ASP A 255 -18.96 7.32 -10.08
C ASP A 255 -18.81 8.25 -8.87
N ASN A 256 -18.61 7.68 -7.68
CA ASN A 256 -18.52 8.39 -6.37
C ASN A 256 -19.74 9.29 -6.08
N ILE A 257 -20.92 8.87 -6.50
CA ILE A 257 -22.19 9.60 -6.29
C ILE A 257 -23.17 8.86 -5.36
N LEU A 258 -22.77 7.72 -4.79
CA LEU A 258 -23.65 6.89 -3.98
C LEU A 258 -24.26 7.67 -2.80
N LEU A 259 -23.44 8.35 -2.03
CA LEU A 259 -23.86 9.07 -0.84
C LEU A 259 -24.68 10.32 -1.18
N ASP A 260 -24.33 11.02 -2.26
CA ASP A 260 -25.09 12.19 -2.75
C ASP A 260 -26.47 11.76 -3.24
N LYS A 261 -26.56 10.66 -3.99
CA LYS A 261 -27.83 10.10 -4.46
C LYS A 261 -28.68 9.60 -3.31
N LEU A 262 -28.07 8.95 -2.32
CA LEU A 262 -28.76 8.52 -1.13
C LEU A 262 -29.34 9.72 -0.36
N ARG A 263 -28.53 10.77 -0.16
CA ARG A 263 -28.98 12.01 0.49
C ARG A 263 -30.15 12.63 -0.24
N GLU A 264 -30.04 12.82 -1.55
CA GLU A 264 -31.11 13.38 -2.40
C GLU A 264 -32.43 12.60 -2.28
N MET A 265 -32.37 11.27 -2.31
CA MET A 265 -33.54 10.40 -2.20
C MET A 265 -34.18 10.45 -0.80
N LEU A 266 -33.37 10.51 0.24
CA LEU A 266 -33.84 10.59 1.63
C LEU A 266 -34.51 11.95 1.91
N GLU A 267 -33.89 13.05 1.49
CA GLU A 267 -34.46 14.40 1.60
C GLU A 267 -35.80 14.54 0.86
N LYS A 268 -35.87 14.05 -0.39
CA LYS A 268 -37.15 13.98 -1.14
C LYS A 268 -38.20 13.11 -0.48
N SER A 269 -37.74 12.20 0.38
CA SER A 269 -38.62 11.29 1.14
C SER A 269 -39.06 11.85 2.47
N GLY A 270 -38.62 13.08 2.83
CA GLY A 270 -38.98 13.76 4.06
C GLY A 270 -38.08 13.39 5.26
N VAL A 271 -36.95 12.74 5.03
CA VAL A 271 -35.98 12.43 6.09
C VAL A 271 -35.27 13.71 6.52
N VAL A 272 -35.26 13.98 7.80
CA VAL A 272 -34.56 15.11 8.43
C VAL A 272 -33.24 14.61 9.00
N PHE A 273 -32.13 15.15 8.51
CA PHE A 273 -30.81 14.80 9.02
C PHE A 273 -30.47 15.57 10.29
N GLN A 274 -29.90 14.84 11.25
CA GLN A 274 -29.34 15.36 12.50
C GLN A 274 -27.88 14.88 12.59
N PRO A 275 -26.96 15.50 11.85
CA PRO A 275 -25.59 15.02 11.76
C PRO A 275 -24.92 15.08 13.14
N LEU A 276 -24.24 13.99 13.51
CA LEU A 276 -23.37 13.95 14.67
C LEU A 276 -22.15 14.84 14.44
N SER A 277 -21.60 15.43 15.49
CA SER A 277 -20.34 16.16 15.37
C SER A 277 -19.17 15.22 15.08
N GLU A 278 -18.19 15.70 14.31
CA GLU A 278 -16.98 14.92 13.99
C GLU A 278 -16.26 14.44 15.26
N GLN A 279 -16.30 15.21 16.34
CA GLN A 279 -15.70 14.84 17.62
C GLN A 279 -16.43 13.68 18.29
N GLU A 280 -17.77 13.67 18.28
CA GLU A 280 -18.57 12.55 18.83
C GLU A 280 -18.32 11.26 18.04
N ILE A 281 -18.28 11.36 16.72
CA ILE A 281 -18.00 10.24 15.83
C ILE A 281 -16.58 9.71 16.08
N TYR A 282 -15.60 10.62 16.12
CA TYR A 282 -14.21 10.26 16.39
C TYR A 282 -14.06 9.51 17.71
N HIS A 283 -14.69 9.99 18.78
CA HIS A 283 -14.66 9.31 20.07
C HIS A 283 -15.31 7.93 20.03
N LYS A 284 -16.37 7.74 19.24
CA LYS A 284 -16.97 6.41 19.04
C LYS A 284 -16.03 5.48 18.27
N ILE A 285 -15.42 5.93 17.17
CA ILE A 285 -14.47 5.13 16.38
C ILE A 285 -13.29 4.65 17.25
N ILE A 286 -12.71 5.55 18.03
CA ILE A 286 -11.53 5.22 18.85
C ILE A 286 -11.87 4.35 20.07
N LYS A 287 -13.08 4.47 20.63
CA LYS A 287 -13.51 3.68 21.80
C LYS A 287 -14.00 2.27 21.45
N GLN A 288 -14.59 2.10 20.27
CA GLN A 288 -15.27 0.85 19.93
C GLN A 288 -14.34 -0.28 19.51
N ASP A 289 -13.17 -0.04 18.93
CA ASP A 289 -12.34 -1.15 18.51
C ASP A 289 -10.85 -0.82 18.39
N SER A 290 -10.02 -1.54 19.15
CA SER A 290 -8.57 -1.54 19.01
C SER A 290 -8.08 -2.09 17.66
N SER A 291 -8.93 -2.78 16.87
CA SER A 291 -8.59 -3.35 15.58
C SER A 291 -8.58 -2.30 14.46
N PHE A 292 -9.56 -1.40 14.41
CA PHE A 292 -9.59 -0.28 13.45
C PHE A 292 -8.37 0.64 13.64
N GLY A 293 -8.02 0.91 14.91
CA GLY A 293 -6.82 1.71 15.23
C GLY A 293 -5.54 1.09 14.69
N ALA A 294 -5.38 -0.24 14.80
CA ALA A 294 -4.18 -0.91 14.33
C ALA A 294 -4.06 -0.90 12.79
N GLU A 295 -5.18 -1.07 12.08
CA GLU A 295 -5.19 -1.09 10.62
C GLU A 295 -4.85 0.28 10.02
N ILE A 296 -5.47 1.35 10.49
CA ILE A 296 -5.19 2.71 10.02
C ILE A 296 -3.76 3.16 10.37
N ILE A 297 -3.27 2.83 11.56
CA ILE A 297 -1.89 3.11 11.96
C ILE A 297 -0.90 2.38 11.04
N SER A 298 -1.17 1.12 10.71
CA SER A 298 -0.35 0.33 9.78
C SER A 298 -0.36 0.94 8.37
N LEU A 299 -1.53 1.38 7.90
CA LEU A 299 -1.69 2.05 6.60
C LEU A 299 -0.87 3.35 6.54
N ILE A 300 -1.02 4.23 7.55
CA ILE A 300 -0.28 5.49 7.64
C ILE A 300 1.23 5.22 7.74
N THR A 301 1.65 4.28 8.59
CA THR A 301 3.06 3.91 8.75
C THR A 301 3.67 3.45 7.42
N SER A 302 2.96 2.57 6.70
CA SER A 302 3.40 2.06 5.39
C SER A 302 3.49 3.19 4.37
N PHE A 303 2.51 4.08 4.33
CA PHE A 303 2.48 5.21 3.43
C PHE A 303 3.66 6.17 3.68
N ILE A 304 3.93 6.54 4.93
CA ILE A 304 5.05 7.43 5.29
C ILE A 304 6.38 6.79 4.91
N ASN A 305 6.59 5.52 5.23
CA ASN A 305 7.82 4.81 4.88
C ASN A 305 8.03 4.72 3.36
N LEU A 306 6.97 4.39 2.60
CA LEU A 306 7.02 4.34 1.14
C LEU A 306 7.31 5.71 0.53
N SER A 307 6.69 6.77 1.03
CA SER A 307 6.89 8.14 0.56
C SER A 307 8.34 8.59 0.78
N LYS A 308 8.88 8.36 1.97
CA LYS A 308 10.27 8.69 2.30
C LYS A 308 11.27 7.83 1.51
N SER A 309 10.97 6.55 1.27
CA SER A 309 11.81 5.67 0.46
C SER A 309 11.89 6.08 -1.02
N ARG A 310 10.91 6.86 -1.50
CA ARG A 310 10.90 7.51 -2.82
C ARG A 310 11.55 8.89 -2.81
N GLY A 311 11.90 9.42 -1.65
CA GLY A 311 12.47 10.75 -1.50
C GLY A 311 11.45 11.88 -1.72
N LEU A 312 10.16 11.60 -1.50
CA LEU A 312 9.08 12.58 -1.65
C LEU A 312 8.89 13.34 -0.33
N ALA A 313 9.01 14.66 -0.39
CA ALA A 313 8.60 15.55 0.69
C ALA A 313 7.08 15.78 0.68
N ALA A 314 6.51 16.35 1.75
CA ALA A 314 5.07 16.57 1.86
C ALA A 314 4.46 17.31 0.64
N ASP A 315 5.11 18.38 0.18
CA ASP A 315 4.67 19.15 -0.99
C ASP A 315 4.69 18.33 -2.29
N GLY A 316 5.73 17.50 -2.46
CA GLY A 316 5.87 16.60 -3.62
C GLY A 316 4.87 15.46 -3.62
N LEU A 317 4.35 15.07 -2.46
CA LEU A 317 3.38 13.98 -2.34
C LEU A 317 2.03 14.33 -2.96
N ARG A 318 1.49 15.54 -2.70
CA ARG A 318 0.24 15.96 -3.35
C ARG A 318 0.37 15.91 -4.86
N LYS A 319 1.39 16.56 -5.40
CA LYS A 319 1.64 16.58 -6.85
C LYS A 319 1.82 15.17 -7.41
N PHE A 320 2.63 14.33 -6.79
CA PHE A 320 2.83 12.94 -7.22
C PHE A 320 1.52 12.15 -7.25
N MET A 321 0.65 12.37 -6.27
CA MET A 321 -0.63 11.66 -6.18
C MET A 321 -1.66 12.22 -7.18
N GLU A 322 -1.61 13.52 -7.52
CA GLU A 322 -2.40 14.15 -8.57
C GLU A 322 -1.97 13.66 -9.97
N ASP A 323 -0.65 13.66 -10.23
CA ASP A 323 -0.08 13.18 -11.50
C ASP A 323 -0.31 11.67 -11.73
N SER A 324 -0.51 10.89 -10.66
CA SER A 324 -0.84 9.46 -10.72
C SER A 324 -2.31 9.22 -11.03
N GLY A 325 -2.94 10.02 -11.85
CA GLY A 325 -4.35 10.05 -12.14
C GLY A 325 -5.01 8.66 -12.25
N THR A 326 -6.23 8.57 -11.75
CA THR A 326 -7.10 7.41 -11.93
C THR A 326 -8.43 7.90 -12.48
N ASP A 327 -8.98 7.20 -13.46
CA ASP A 327 -10.32 7.48 -13.98
C ASP A 327 -11.44 7.12 -12.98
N ASN A 328 -11.07 6.42 -11.91
CA ASN A 328 -11.99 6.04 -10.84
C ASN A 328 -12.14 7.17 -9.82
N GLN A 329 -13.29 7.83 -9.84
CA GLN A 329 -13.60 8.96 -8.96
C GLN A 329 -13.61 8.60 -7.47
N PHE A 330 -14.04 7.37 -7.12
CA PHE A 330 -13.99 6.87 -5.74
C PHE A 330 -12.54 6.79 -5.24
N LEU A 331 -11.63 6.23 -6.03
CA LEU A 331 -10.22 6.13 -5.67
C LEU A 331 -9.55 7.50 -5.59
N SER A 332 -9.98 8.46 -6.41
CA SER A 332 -9.50 9.84 -6.35
C SER A 332 -9.93 10.53 -5.06
N ALA A 333 -11.21 10.45 -4.70
CA ALA A 333 -11.75 10.99 -3.44
C ALA A 333 -11.11 10.32 -2.22
N ARG A 334 -10.97 8.99 -2.24
CA ARG A 334 -10.28 8.21 -1.19
C ARG A 334 -8.87 8.71 -0.96
N ARG A 335 -8.14 8.96 -2.03
CA ARG A 335 -6.76 9.46 -1.99
C ARG A 335 -6.68 10.85 -1.39
N GLN A 336 -7.56 11.76 -1.80
CA GLN A 336 -7.61 13.12 -1.28
C GLN A 336 -7.88 13.13 0.23
N LEU A 337 -8.93 12.43 0.67
CA LEU A 337 -9.27 12.32 2.08
C LEU A 337 -8.12 11.75 2.91
N PHE A 338 -7.44 10.71 2.39
CA PHE A 338 -6.29 10.12 3.08
C PHE A 338 -5.14 11.12 3.24
N LEU A 339 -4.81 11.88 2.19
CA LEU A 339 -3.75 12.88 2.24
C LEU A 339 -4.05 14.01 3.23
N ASP A 340 -5.30 14.43 3.34
CA ASP A 340 -5.69 15.55 4.20
C ASP A 340 -5.38 15.30 5.68
N PHE A 341 -5.43 14.07 6.17
CA PHE A 341 -4.99 13.75 7.53
C PHE A 341 -3.59 13.13 7.61
N ALA A 342 -3.09 12.49 6.55
CA ALA A 342 -1.76 11.89 6.58
C ALA A 342 -0.64 12.92 6.48
N LEU A 343 -0.82 14.02 5.72
CA LEU A 343 0.19 15.08 5.58
C LEU A 343 0.49 15.79 6.90
N PRO A 344 -0.48 16.23 7.72
CA PRO A 344 -0.20 16.78 9.05
C PRO A 344 0.56 15.82 9.96
N ILE A 345 0.35 14.51 9.84
CA ILE A 345 1.10 13.50 10.60
C ILE A 345 2.56 13.46 10.14
N ILE A 346 2.83 13.54 8.83
CA ILE A 346 4.19 13.61 8.28
C ILE A 346 4.91 14.87 8.80
N GLU A 347 4.25 16.01 8.76
CA GLU A 347 4.79 17.28 9.25
C GLU A 347 5.11 17.20 10.74
N LYS A 348 4.20 16.66 11.54
CA LYS A 348 4.43 16.41 12.98
C LYS A 348 5.62 15.50 13.22
N TYR A 349 5.72 14.39 12.48
CA TYR A 349 6.83 13.45 12.60
C TYR A 349 8.18 14.11 12.28
N ASN A 350 8.24 14.88 11.18
CA ASN A 350 9.43 15.62 10.80
C ASN A 350 9.81 16.69 11.85
N ALA A 351 8.82 17.38 12.42
CA ALA A 351 9.04 18.32 13.51
C ALA A 351 9.60 17.66 14.77
N VAL A 352 9.09 16.47 15.14
CA VAL A 352 9.59 15.68 16.28
C VAL A 352 11.04 15.25 16.05
N LEU A 353 11.37 14.74 14.87
CA LEU A 353 12.75 14.37 14.50
C LEU A 353 13.69 15.58 14.62
N SER A 354 13.28 16.72 14.06
CA SER A 354 14.06 17.97 14.09
C SER A 354 14.29 18.47 15.51
N ALA A 355 13.24 18.49 16.34
CA ALA A 355 13.32 18.95 17.73
C ALA A 355 14.25 18.10 18.59
N ARG A 356 14.35 16.78 18.28
CA ARG A 356 15.26 15.85 18.97
C ARG A 356 16.68 15.83 18.40
N GLY A 357 16.91 16.48 17.24
CA GLY A 357 18.16 16.34 16.51
C GLY A 357 18.40 14.91 16.02
N GLU A 358 17.32 14.21 15.69
CA GLU A 358 17.32 12.83 15.23
C GLU A 358 17.01 12.73 13.74
N ILE A 359 17.39 11.61 13.11
CA ILE A 359 17.11 11.31 11.72
C ILE A 359 16.65 9.85 11.58
N ASP A 360 15.64 9.58 10.77
CA ASP A 360 15.28 8.21 10.43
C ASP A 360 16.14 7.66 9.27
N PHE A 361 16.02 6.36 9.03
CA PHE A 361 16.83 5.67 8.01
C PHE A 361 16.57 6.16 6.58
N ASN A 362 15.33 6.50 6.24
CA ASN A 362 14.98 6.98 4.91
C ASN A 362 15.48 8.41 4.69
N ASP A 363 15.29 9.27 5.68
CA ASP A 363 15.77 10.66 5.63
C ASP A 363 17.29 10.72 5.59
N MET A 364 17.96 9.79 6.27
CA MET A 364 19.42 9.65 6.20
C MET A 364 19.90 9.46 4.75
N ILE A 365 19.30 8.53 4.00
CA ILE A 365 19.64 8.28 2.60
C ILE A 365 19.35 9.50 1.73
N ASN A 366 18.18 10.13 1.91
CA ASN A 366 17.79 11.33 1.15
C ASN A 366 18.71 12.52 1.43
N GLN A 367 19.03 12.75 2.72
CA GLN A 367 19.94 13.83 3.12
C GLN A 367 21.34 13.65 2.52
N VAL A 368 21.88 12.43 2.56
CA VAL A 368 23.21 12.15 1.99
C VAL A 368 23.21 12.34 0.49
N ALA A 369 22.19 11.89 -0.23
CA ALA A 369 22.08 12.15 -1.67
C ALA A 369 22.16 13.66 -1.99
N ASN A 370 21.45 14.47 -1.20
CA ASN A 370 21.51 15.93 -1.35
C ASN A 370 22.89 16.53 -0.96
N LEU A 371 23.52 16.05 0.10
CA LEU A 371 24.86 16.48 0.50
C LEU A 371 25.90 16.16 -0.56
N VAL A 372 25.87 14.95 -1.13
CA VAL A 372 26.77 14.54 -2.23
C VAL A 372 26.55 15.41 -3.46
N ARG A 373 25.30 15.71 -3.81
CA ARG A 373 25.00 16.60 -4.93
C ARG A 373 25.56 18.00 -4.73
N GLN A 374 25.50 18.53 -3.52
CA GLN A 374 25.94 19.91 -3.20
C GLN A 374 27.45 20.02 -2.98
N LYS A 375 28.06 19.06 -2.27
CA LYS A 375 29.43 19.15 -1.75
C LYS A 375 30.41 18.19 -2.43
N GLY A 376 29.92 17.29 -3.30
CA GLY A 376 30.72 16.20 -3.89
C GLY A 376 30.72 14.93 -3.05
N ALA A 377 31.34 13.89 -3.55
CA ALA A 377 31.48 12.63 -2.82
C ALA A 377 32.57 12.76 -1.73
N ALA A 378 32.28 12.22 -0.53
CA ALA A 378 33.24 12.20 0.58
C ALA A 378 34.51 11.38 0.24
N LYS A 379 34.40 10.46 -0.71
CA LYS A 379 35.47 9.59 -1.20
C LYS A 379 35.27 9.34 -2.68
N ALA A 380 36.36 9.38 -3.45
CA ALA A 380 36.33 9.03 -4.87
C ALA A 380 36.36 7.50 -5.01
N TYR A 381 35.45 6.97 -5.82
CA TYR A 381 35.38 5.54 -6.15
C TYR A 381 35.64 5.33 -7.65
N ASP A 382 36.33 4.24 -7.97
CA ASP A 382 36.50 3.77 -9.36
C ASP A 382 35.39 2.76 -9.70
N TYR A 383 34.91 2.00 -8.70
CA TYR A 383 33.85 1.01 -8.85
C TYR A 383 32.84 1.08 -7.70
N ILE A 384 31.57 0.96 -8.06
CA ILE A 384 30.45 0.77 -7.13
C ILE A 384 29.82 -0.58 -7.48
N ILE A 385 29.84 -1.52 -6.54
CA ILE A 385 29.29 -2.87 -6.70
C ILE A 385 28.13 -3.04 -5.73
N ILE A 386 26.94 -3.41 -6.24
CA ILE A 386 25.74 -3.56 -5.45
C ILE A 386 25.23 -5.00 -5.56
N ASP A 387 25.09 -5.67 -4.43
CA ASP A 387 24.45 -6.98 -4.31
C ASP A 387 22.94 -6.82 -4.08
N GLU A 388 22.15 -7.83 -4.48
CA GLU A 388 20.68 -7.88 -4.38
C GLU A 388 19.98 -6.63 -4.95
N TYR A 389 20.47 -6.14 -6.09
CA TYR A 389 20.03 -4.87 -6.68
C TYR A 389 18.52 -4.79 -6.97
N GLN A 390 17.80 -5.91 -7.10
CA GLN A 390 16.35 -5.95 -7.28
C GLN A 390 15.58 -5.32 -6.09
N ASP A 391 16.23 -5.15 -4.94
CA ASP A 391 15.61 -4.59 -3.73
C ASP A 391 15.91 -3.09 -3.55
N ILE A 392 16.43 -2.43 -4.59
CA ILE A 392 16.79 -1.02 -4.51
C ILE A 392 15.54 -0.12 -4.49
N SER A 393 15.54 0.89 -3.63
CA SER A 393 14.54 1.97 -3.62
C SER A 393 15.00 3.17 -4.43
N ALA A 394 14.06 4.03 -4.85
CA ALA A 394 14.39 5.24 -5.60
C ALA A 394 15.36 6.17 -4.83
N ALA A 395 15.22 6.31 -3.51
CA ALA A 395 16.14 7.11 -2.69
C ALA A 395 17.55 6.52 -2.68
N ARG A 396 17.70 5.20 -2.53
CA ARG A 396 19.02 4.54 -2.59
C ARG A 396 19.63 4.64 -3.98
N PHE A 397 18.83 4.47 -5.03
CA PHE A 397 19.28 4.64 -6.40
C PHE A 397 19.78 6.08 -6.65
N LYS A 398 19.04 7.09 -6.19
CA LYS A 398 19.44 8.49 -6.26
C LYS A 398 20.80 8.72 -5.58
N LEU A 399 20.96 8.20 -4.36
CA LEU A 399 22.24 8.31 -3.64
C LEU A 399 23.40 7.71 -4.46
N ILE A 400 23.23 6.51 -5.00
CA ILE A 400 24.28 5.86 -5.81
C ILE A 400 24.58 6.64 -7.09
N THR A 401 23.55 7.16 -7.75
CA THR A 401 23.71 7.99 -8.94
C THR A 401 24.50 9.26 -8.65
N GLU A 402 24.23 9.95 -7.55
CA GLU A 402 24.99 11.13 -7.14
C GLU A 402 26.46 10.79 -6.83
N ILE A 403 26.73 9.71 -6.09
CA ILE A 403 28.09 9.26 -5.81
C ILE A 403 28.82 8.88 -7.12
N ARG A 404 28.15 8.11 -8.00
CA ARG A 404 28.69 7.70 -9.30
C ARG A 404 29.09 8.90 -10.16
N GLN A 405 28.20 9.88 -10.29
CA GLN A 405 28.45 11.08 -11.10
C GLN A 405 29.62 11.90 -10.58
N ARG A 406 29.73 12.03 -9.25
CA ARG A 406 30.81 12.81 -8.62
C ARG A 406 32.16 12.08 -8.61
N SER A 407 32.17 10.75 -8.65
CA SER A 407 33.39 9.94 -8.64
C SER A 407 33.85 9.49 -10.03
N GLY A 408 32.97 9.54 -11.05
CA GLY A 408 33.19 8.90 -12.33
C GLY A 408 33.21 7.37 -12.26
N ALA A 409 32.64 6.78 -11.20
CA ALA A 409 32.70 5.35 -10.90
C ALA A 409 31.91 4.50 -11.90
N ARG A 410 32.45 3.31 -12.19
CA ARG A 410 31.72 2.26 -12.93
C ARG A 410 30.77 1.53 -11.98
N LEU A 411 29.53 1.34 -12.43
CA LEU A 411 28.48 0.68 -11.65
C LEU A 411 28.38 -0.80 -12.06
N VAL A 412 28.38 -1.69 -11.08
CA VAL A 412 28.14 -3.13 -11.26
C VAL A 412 27.01 -3.54 -10.33
N CYS A 413 25.87 -3.94 -10.90
CA CYS A 413 24.70 -4.37 -10.17
C CYS A 413 24.47 -5.86 -10.37
N VAL A 414 24.30 -6.58 -9.28
CA VAL A 414 24.01 -8.01 -9.30
C VAL A 414 22.68 -8.25 -8.58
N GLY A 415 21.73 -8.90 -9.25
CA GLY A 415 20.41 -9.11 -8.69
C GLY A 415 19.68 -10.26 -9.36
N ASP A 416 18.46 -10.51 -8.90
CA ASP A 416 17.55 -11.53 -9.41
C ASP A 416 16.11 -11.03 -9.25
N ASP A 417 15.47 -10.64 -10.33
CA ASP A 417 14.09 -10.11 -10.33
C ASP A 417 13.07 -11.09 -9.73
N TRP A 418 13.31 -12.41 -9.87
CA TRP A 418 12.45 -13.42 -9.25
C TRP A 418 12.50 -13.42 -7.72
N GLN A 419 13.52 -12.80 -7.12
CA GLN A 419 13.67 -12.64 -5.68
C GLN A 419 13.20 -11.27 -5.16
N SER A 420 12.59 -10.45 -6.01
CA SER A 420 12.07 -9.13 -5.62
C SER A 420 10.77 -9.27 -4.81
N ILE A 421 10.89 -9.33 -3.49
CA ILE A 421 9.76 -9.47 -2.55
C ILE A 421 9.61 -8.28 -1.61
N TYR A 422 10.44 -7.25 -1.73
CA TYR A 422 10.49 -6.10 -0.81
C TYR A 422 9.81 -4.84 -1.34
N ARG A 423 8.84 -4.97 -2.28
CA ARG A 423 8.07 -3.83 -2.80
C ARG A 423 7.36 -3.05 -1.68
N PHE A 424 6.89 -3.74 -0.65
CA PHE A 424 6.22 -3.14 0.51
C PHE A 424 7.16 -2.27 1.38
N THR A 425 8.48 -2.41 1.25
CA THR A 425 9.48 -1.55 1.90
C THR A 425 9.99 -0.43 0.99
N GLY A 426 9.42 -0.30 -0.22
CA GLY A 426 9.74 0.75 -1.18
C GLY A 426 10.77 0.37 -2.24
N SER A 427 11.10 -0.92 -2.42
CA SER A 427 11.89 -1.33 -3.58
C SER A 427 11.11 -1.08 -4.88
N ASP A 428 11.83 -0.67 -5.92
CA ASP A 428 11.28 -0.40 -7.24
C ASP A 428 11.95 -1.29 -8.27
N ILE A 429 11.24 -2.34 -8.68
CA ILE A 429 11.75 -3.33 -9.63
C ILE A 429 12.04 -2.72 -11.01
N SER A 430 11.41 -1.60 -11.38
CA SER A 430 11.66 -0.94 -12.64
C SER A 430 13.12 -0.46 -12.77
N LEU A 431 13.75 -0.11 -11.66
CA LEU A 431 15.17 0.26 -11.61
C LEU A 431 16.09 -0.91 -11.99
N PHE A 432 15.61 -2.14 -11.85
CA PHE A 432 16.29 -3.36 -12.25
C PHE A 432 15.90 -3.78 -13.67
N SER A 433 14.60 -3.90 -13.97
CA SER A 433 14.10 -4.37 -15.27
C SER A 433 14.41 -3.39 -16.40
N ASP A 434 14.26 -2.10 -16.15
CA ASP A 434 14.48 -1.01 -17.10
C ASP A 434 15.85 -0.30 -16.90
N PHE A 435 16.84 -1.04 -16.42
CA PHE A 435 18.15 -0.51 -16.01
C PHE A 435 18.74 0.49 -17.00
N GLY A 436 18.66 0.23 -18.30
CA GLY A 436 19.18 1.10 -19.35
C GLY A 436 18.53 2.49 -19.40
N LYS A 437 17.25 2.60 -19.05
CA LYS A 437 16.56 3.91 -19.00
C LYS A 437 17.15 4.83 -17.94
N PHE A 438 17.63 4.25 -16.82
CA PHE A 438 18.08 5.00 -15.65
C PHE A 438 19.61 5.20 -15.64
N VAL A 439 20.37 4.23 -16.16
CA VAL A 439 21.84 4.21 -16.07
C VAL A 439 22.51 4.56 -17.39
N GLY A 440 21.82 4.43 -18.52
CA GLY A 440 22.31 4.62 -19.88
C GLY A 440 22.94 3.35 -20.45
N GLU A 441 23.97 3.50 -21.27
CA GLU A 441 24.68 2.37 -21.89
C GLU A 441 25.20 1.41 -20.82
N HIS A 442 24.92 0.13 -21.01
CA HIS A 442 25.28 -0.92 -20.07
C HIS A 442 25.44 -2.27 -20.78
N GLU A 443 26.15 -3.18 -20.14
CA GLU A 443 26.26 -4.57 -20.54
C GLU A 443 25.49 -5.44 -19.57
N LYS A 444 24.63 -6.32 -20.09
CA LYS A 444 23.83 -7.25 -19.32
C LYS A 444 24.35 -8.67 -19.50
N LEU A 445 24.76 -9.28 -18.38
CA LEU A 445 25.27 -10.64 -18.33
C LEU A 445 24.32 -11.51 -17.49
N PHE A 446 24.12 -12.75 -17.92
CA PHE A 446 23.26 -13.72 -17.25
C PHE A 446 24.09 -14.74 -16.48
N ILE A 447 23.63 -15.07 -15.26
CA ILE A 447 24.13 -16.20 -14.47
C ILE A 447 23.15 -17.34 -14.66
N GLU A 448 23.43 -18.24 -15.58
CA GLU A 448 22.49 -19.24 -16.07
C GLU A 448 22.38 -20.48 -15.16
N ARG A 449 23.41 -20.78 -14.36
CA ARG A 449 23.45 -21.99 -13.53
C ARG A 449 23.25 -21.67 -12.06
N THR A 450 22.32 -22.39 -11.44
CA THR A 450 22.17 -22.41 -9.98
C THR A 450 22.54 -23.81 -9.44
N TYR A 451 23.20 -23.83 -8.28
CA TYR A 451 23.64 -25.05 -7.60
C TYR A 451 22.91 -25.23 -6.25
N ARG A 452 21.93 -24.38 -5.96
CA ARG A 452 21.26 -24.33 -4.65
C ARG A 452 20.06 -25.26 -4.56
N ASN A 453 19.33 -25.44 -5.65
CA ASN A 453 18.07 -26.14 -5.70
C ASN A 453 18.10 -27.26 -6.76
N SER A 454 17.26 -28.28 -6.57
CA SER A 454 17.05 -29.34 -7.59
C SER A 454 16.34 -28.79 -8.83
N GLN A 455 16.55 -29.41 -9.98
CA GLN A 455 15.91 -29.03 -11.25
C GLN A 455 14.38 -29.06 -11.17
N GLN A 456 13.82 -30.01 -10.43
CA GLN A 456 12.38 -30.12 -10.25
C GLN A 456 11.80 -28.89 -9.53
N LEU A 457 12.46 -28.43 -8.46
CA LEU A 457 12.05 -27.25 -7.72
C LEU A 457 12.18 -25.98 -8.58
N ILE A 458 13.25 -25.88 -9.37
CA ILE A 458 13.46 -24.77 -10.31
C ILE A 458 12.32 -24.71 -11.31
N ASN A 459 11.94 -25.86 -11.93
CA ASN A 459 10.89 -25.92 -12.94
C ASN A 459 9.50 -25.52 -12.37
N ILE A 460 9.18 -25.95 -11.14
CA ILE A 460 7.93 -25.59 -10.47
C ILE A 460 7.89 -24.10 -10.15
N SER A 461 8.99 -23.58 -9.59
CA SER A 461 9.12 -22.16 -9.24
C SER A 461 9.05 -21.27 -10.48
N ALA A 462 9.70 -21.68 -11.58
CA ALA A 462 9.68 -20.97 -12.85
C ALA A 462 8.26 -20.85 -13.42
N LYS A 463 7.50 -21.96 -13.46
CA LYS A 463 6.10 -21.94 -13.91
C LYS A 463 5.22 -20.98 -13.13
N PHE A 464 5.43 -20.92 -11.81
CA PHE A 464 4.69 -19.98 -10.94
C PHE A 464 5.08 -18.52 -11.20
N ILE A 465 6.38 -18.23 -11.22
CA ILE A 465 6.86 -16.84 -11.33
C ILE A 465 6.60 -16.27 -12.72
N GLN A 466 6.73 -17.06 -13.77
CA GLN A 466 6.50 -16.63 -15.18
C GLN A 466 5.03 -16.31 -15.50
N GLN A 467 4.09 -16.61 -14.61
CA GLN A 467 2.71 -16.13 -14.74
C GLN A 467 2.61 -14.61 -14.59
N ASN A 468 3.60 -13.97 -13.96
CA ASN A 468 3.66 -12.52 -13.88
C ASN A 468 4.39 -11.95 -15.12
N PRO A 469 3.69 -11.20 -16.01
CA PRO A 469 4.28 -10.67 -17.25
C PRO A 469 5.39 -9.63 -17.00
N GLN A 470 5.53 -9.11 -15.80
CA GLN A 470 6.59 -8.15 -15.43
C GLN A 470 7.92 -8.84 -15.09
N GLN A 471 7.94 -10.16 -14.96
CA GLN A 471 9.15 -10.92 -14.65
C GLN A 471 9.93 -11.27 -15.92
N LEU A 472 11.26 -11.22 -15.82
CA LEU A 472 12.13 -11.60 -16.93
C LEU A 472 12.05 -13.12 -17.16
N ALA A 473 11.85 -13.54 -18.41
CA ALA A 473 11.91 -14.95 -18.77
C ALA A 473 13.34 -15.47 -18.53
N LYS A 474 13.45 -16.61 -17.86
CA LYS A 474 14.72 -17.31 -17.60
C LYS A 474 14.62 -18.72 -18.16
N ASN A 475 15.65 -19.13 -18.88
CA ASN A 475 15.78 -20.46 -19.45
C ASN A 475 16.27 -21.48 -18.42
#